data_b3968ca2a9ae9a20dd69a82c2dae03ca
#
_entry.id   b3968ca2a9ae9a20dd69a82c2dae03ca
#
_cell.length_a   1.000
_cell.length_b   1.000
_cell.length_c   1.000
_cell.angle_alpha   90.00
_cell.angle_beta   90.00
_cell.angle_gamma   90.00
#
_symmetry.space_group_name_H-M   'P 1'
#
loop_
_entity.id
_entity.type
_entity.pdbx_description
1 polymer ?
#
loop_
_entity_poly.entity_id
_entity_poly.type
_entity_poly.pdbx_seq_one_letter_code
_entity_poly.pdbx_strand_id
1 'polypeptide(L)'
;MDADPGRRDATGRVEVIAEIANAHGGDPDNARLLAREAAATGADAVKFQVYTAAELLAANHPRFGHFAAFEFSRDFWPEAVASVHAAGCKAYCDVFGVDALEIARAAGADAFKIHASDLRNQSLLERLAHTGAPVFVSAGGAGMRDLAAAVGVLRAGSGRITLLHGFQAYPTADEDAGLGRLQVLQEIFGEVCDIGYMDHADADTLSAWTLPAMAVALGARVIEKHITLDRRLKGTDYYSSLNPDEFKRFVDFIRQADTAIRRCAVSFSAAERKYSTEVVKRWVAARPLPEGHRLRPGDLHIKRVAGPGFCPDVDQLIGRPLLRGVACDEPVRAADVQQTVVALVVARMDSKRLPGKAIASVNGVPALAHLFQRLHLAKSPTHVVLCTTTAAADDVLVDLAGQHDVPVVRGDTKNVLQRMTDAADRFGADVVLRVTGDDILVDPVYLDASVRHHLETGAEYTSAKALPGGTEVEVFNASVLRAIAALAEDPDGTEYLTLYVRDHADQFRCTELPVTPEHRRSFVLSLDTQEDLEVVSALLLAMQQKGRALDYSMDDIVEFMHQRPECARESPHRPRPEWLSTQLDWRRLV
;
A
#
# COMPACT_ATOMS: atom_id res chain seq x y z
N MET A 1 9.23 -6.24 -13.78
CA MET A 1 8.56 -5.18 -14.55
C MET A 1 7.32 -4.78 -13.77
N ASP A 2 7.53 -3.89 -12.81
CA ASP A 2 6.43 -3.36 -12.01
C ASP A 2 5.79 -2.24 -12.82
N ALA A 3 4.65 -2.54 -13.45
CA ALA A 3 3.76 -1.48 -13.89
C ALA A 3 3.29 -0.74 -12.64
N ASP A 4 3.82 0.46 -12.43
CA ASP A 4 3.27 1.38 -11.44
C ASP A 4 1.76 1.54 -11.73
N PRO A 5 0.84 1.06 -10.89
CA PRO A 5 -0.60 1.26 -11.06
C PRO A 5 -1.01 2.72 -10.83
N GLY A 6 -0.06 3.64 -10.78
CA GLY A 6 -0.12 4.90 -10.10
C GLY A 6 -0.22 6.16 -10.93
N ARG A 7 -0.76 6.21 -12.14
CA ARG A 7 -1.23 7.49 -12.71
C ARG A 7 -2.75 7.58 -12.67
N ARG A 8 -3.32 7.54 -11.50
CA ARG A 8 -4.69 8.01 -11.29
C ARG A 8 -4.66 9.54 -11.23
N ASP A 9 -5.78 10.20 -11.61
CA ASP A 9 -5.97 11.60 -11.25
C ASP A 9 -5.78 11.78 -9.73
N ALA A 10 -5.70 13.02 -9.25
CA ALA A 10 -5.48 13.31 -7.82
C ALA A 10 -6.52 12.64 -6.89
N THR A 11 -7.67 12.19 -7.41
CA THR A 11 -8.72 11.46 -6.68
C THR A 11 -8.61 9.94 -6.81
N GLY A 12 -7.88 9.46 -7.82
CA GLY A 12 -7.76 8.03 -8.15
C GLY A 12 -9.08 7.36 -8.55
N ARG A 13 -10.13 8.12 -8.83
CA ARG A 13 -11.51 7.66 -9.08
C ARG A 13 -11.76 7.46 -10.57
N VAL A 14 -12.56 6.44 -10.94
CA VAL A 14 -13.03 6.25 -12.31
C VAL A 14 -13.86 7.46 -12.74
N GLU A 15 -13.56 8.02 -13.89
CA GLU A 15 -14.28 9.16 -14.50
C GLU A 15 -15.50 8.64 -15.26
N VAL A 16 -16.67 9.24 -15.03
CA VAL A 16 -17.93 8.89 -15.73
C VAL A 16 -18.36 10.07 -16.58
N ILE A 17 -18.49 9.82 -17.90
CA ILE A 17 -18.88 10.80 -18.90
C ILE A 17 -20.32 10.51 -19.34
N ALA A 18 -21.19 11.52 -19.22
CA ALA A 18 -22.54 11.49 -19.77
C ALA A 18 -22.51 12.01 -21.23
N GLU A 19 -22.69 11.10 -22.18
CA GLU A 19 -22.70 11.40 -23.62
C GLU A 19 -24.10 11.82 -24.08
N ILE A 20 -24.27 13.06 -24.48
CA ILE A 20 -25.51 13.58 -25.03
C ILE A 20 -25.70 13.18 -26.50
N ALA A 21 -24.61 13.14 -27.26
CA ALA A 21 -24.63 12.91 -28.70
C ALA A 21 -25.70 13.78 -29.43
N ASN A 22 -26.55 13.15 -30.22
CA ASN A 22 -27.66 13.79 -30.92
C ASN A 22 -29.03 13.55 -30.27
N ALA A 23 -29.09 13.18 -29.01
CA ALA A 23 -30.35 12.93 -28.28
C ALA A 23 -31.21 14.20 -28.12
N HIS A 24 -30.63 15.39 -28.37
CA HIS A 24 -31.32 16.68 -28.39
C HIS A 24 -32.25 16.86 -29.59
N GLY A 25 -32.15 16.03 -30.64
CA GLY A 25 -33.01 16.11 -31.86
C GLY A 25 -32.88 17.40 -32.69
N GLY A 26 -31.77 18.14 -32.59
CA GLY A 26 -31.56 19.41 -33.25
C GLY A 26 -32.23 20.63 -32.55
N ASP A 27 -32.87 20.42 -31.41
CA ASP A 27 -33.52 21.47 -30.63
C ASP A 27 -32.55 22.01 -29.55
N PRO A 28 -32.20 23.34 -29.61
CA PRO A 28 -31.30 23.96 -28.64
C PRO A 28 -31.81 23.92 -27.18
N ASP A 29 -33.13 24.03 -26.98
CA ASP A 29 -33.70 24.02 -25.63
C ASP A 29 -33.65 22.60 -25.02
N ASN A 30 -33.90 21.59 -25.83
CA ASN A 30 -33.69 20.20 -25.43
C ASN A 30 -32.21 19.92 -25.11
N ALA A 31 -31.27 20.46 -25.90
CA ALA A 31 -29.84 20.32 -25.65
C ALA A 31 -29.43 20.93 -24.30
N ARG A 32 -29.94 22.16 -24.00
CA ARG A 32 -29.69 22.82 -22.71
C ARG A 32 -30.32 22.06 -21.54
N LEU A 33 -31.54 21.56 -21.71
CA LEU A 33 -32.22 20.78 -20.69
C LEU A 33 -31.46 19.48 -20.41
N LEU A 34 -31.09 18.76 -21.47
CA LEU A 34 -30.35 17.51 -21.37
C LEU A 34 -28.96 17.70 -20.72
N ALA A 35 -28.27 18.81 -21.04
CA ALA A 35 -26.99 19.14 -20.42
C ALA A 35 -27.13 19.37 -18.89
N ARG A 36 -28.17 20.07 -18.46
CA ARG A 36 -28.44 20.29 -17.02
C ARG A 36 -28.82 18.98 -16.30
N GLU A 37 -29.71 18.19 -16.92
CA GLU A 37 -30.11 16.89 -16.34
C GLU A 37 -28.91 15.93 -16.25
N ALA A 38 -28.05 15.89 -17.30
CA ALA A 38 -26.84 15.08 -17.29
C ALA A 38 -25.86 15.52 -16.18
N ALA A 39 -25.62 16.83 -16.03
CA ALA A 39 -24.77 17.35 -14.96
C ALA A 39 -25.31 17.05 -13.55
N ALA A 40 -26.65 17.04 -13.38
CA ALA A 40 -27.30 16.72 -12.10
C ALA A 40 -27.22 15.23 -11.70
N THR A 41 -26.82 14.33 -12.60
CA THR A 41 -26.70 12.89 -12.31
C THR A 41 -25.50 12.52 -11.42
N GLY A 42 -24.54 13.42 -11.24
CA GLY A 42 -23.27 13.16 -10.56
C GLY A 42 -22.17 12.62 -11.50
N ALA A 43 -22.38 12.66 -12.80
CA ALA A 43 -21.32 12.44 -13.79
C ALA A 43 -20.17 13.46 -13.59
N ASP A 44 -18.95 13.07 -13.95
CA ASP A 44 -17.78 13.97 -13.86
C ASP A 44 -17.73 14.95 -15.03
N ALA A 45 -18.27 14.53 -16.17
CA ALA A 45 -18.34 15.35 -17.37
C ALA A 45 -19.62 15.09 -18.16
N VAL A 46 -20.08 16.14 -18.82
CA VAL A 46 -21.10 16.08 -19.88
C VAL A 46 -20.40 16.25 -21.21
N LYS A 47 -20.66 15.36 -22.16
CA LYS A 47 -20.02 15.41 -23.47
C LYS A 47 -21.03 15.72 -24.58
N PHE A 48 -20.63 16.65 -25.45
CA PHE A 48 -21.34 17.09 -26.64
C PHE A 48 -20.65 16.59 -27.90
N GLN A 49 -21.39 16.46 -28.99
CA GLN A 49 -20.83 16.30 -30.35
C GLN A 49 -20.86 17.64 -31.08
N VAL A 50 -19.67 18.13 -31.45
CA VAL A 50 -19.53 19.40 -32.19
C VAL A 50 -19.09 19.11 -33.61
N TYR A 51 -19.88 19.49 -34.56
CA TYR A 51 -19.59 19.32 -36.00
C TYR A 51 -20.24 20.43 -36.85
N THR A 52 -19.74 20.62 -38.03
CA THR A 52 -20.48 21.23 -39.14
C THR A 52 -20.81 20.13 -40.15
N ALA A 53 -22.01 20.10 -40.70
CA ALA A 53 -22.41 19.06 -41.67
C ALA A 53 -21.48 19.05 -42.89
N ALA A 54 -21.01 20.23 -43.30
CA ALA A 54 -20.11 20.40 -44.42
C ALA A 54 -18.69 19.85 -44.19
N GLU A 55 -18.19 19.87 -42.94
CA GLU A 55 -16.91 19.27 -42.58
C GLU A 55 -17.03 17.75 -42.33
N LEU A 56 -18.17 17.34 -41.76
CA LEU A 56 -18.42 15.92 -41.41
C LEU A 56 -18.71 15.06 -42.65
N LEU A 57 -19.48 15.57 -43.61
CA LEU A 57 -20.00 14.79 -44.73
C LEU A 57 -19.85 15.51 -46.08
N ALA A 58 -19.61 14.74 -47.13
CA ALA A 58 -19.71 15.26 -48.49
C ALA A 58 -21.17 15.68 -48.78
N ALA A 59 -21.37 16.78 -49.53
CA ALA A 59 -22.69 17.33 -49.78
C ALA A 59 -23.70 16.38 -50.45
N ASN A 60 -23.20 15.36 -51.16
CA ASN A 60 -24.02 14.30 -51.81
C ASN A 60 -24.26 13.08 -50.92
N HIS A 61 -23.77 13.11 -49.64
CA HIS A 61 -23.97 11.98 -48.74
C HIS A 61 -25.46 11.86 -48.34
N PRO A 62 -26.04 10.66 -48.31
CA PRO A 62 -27.48 10.45 -48.01
C PRO A 62 -27.94 11.02 -46.70
N ARG A 63 -27.04 11.09 -45.69
CA ARG A 63 -27.33 11.63 -44.33
C ARG A 63 -26.98 13.12 -44.18
N PHE A 64 -26.51 13.82 -45.23
CA PHE A 64 -26.09 15.23 -45.10
C PHE A 64 -27.23 16.11 -44.55
N GLY A 65 -28.44 16.03 -45.11
CA GLY A 65 -29.58 16.79 -44.63
C GLY A 65 -29.99 16.49 -43.19
N HIS A 66 -29.79 15.26 -42.73
CA HIS A 66 -30.04 14.89 -41.35
C HIS A 66 -29.05 15.61 -40.41
N PHE A 67 -27.74 15.53 -40.65
CA PHE A 67 -26.76 16.19 -39.81
C PHE A 67 -26.85 17.73 -39.88
N ALA A 68 -27.17 18.28 -41.04
CA ALA A 68 -27.41 19.73 -41.19
C ALA A 68 -28.63 20.19 -40.34
N ALA A 69 -29.63 19.36 -40.16
CA ALA A 69 -30.79 19.68 -39.31
C ALA A 69 -30.48 19.62 -37.80
N PHE A 70 -29.40 18.95 -37.40
CA PHE A 70 -28.98 18.82 -36.00
C PHE A 70 -27.77 19.72 -35.65
N GLU A 71 -27.22 20.43 -36.63
CA GLU A 71 -26.11 21.37 -36.46
C GLU A 71 -26.56 22.60 -35.68
N PHE A 72 -25.80 23.00 -34.65
CA PHE A 72 -26.04 24.23 -33.93
C PHE A 72 -25.13 25.34 -34.40
N SER A 73 -25.63 26.59 -34.30
CA SER A 73 -24.84 27.79 -34.58
C SER A 73 -23.64 27.89 -33.63
N ARG A 74 -22.59 28.60 -34.05
CA ARG A 74 -21.38 28.80 -33.22
C ARG A 74 -21.70 29.48 -31.88
N ASP A 75 -22.72 30.36 -31.85
CA ASP A 75 -23.11 31.13 -30.66
C ASP A 75 -23.81 30.27 -29.59
N PHE A 76 -24.29 29.07 -29.94
CA PHE A 76 -24.92 28.13 -29.00
C PHE A 76 -23.90 27.57 -28.00
N TRP A 77 -22.70 27.24 -28.44
CA TRP A 77 -21.73 26.41 -27.68
C TRP A 77 -21.18 27.10 -26.43
N PRO A 78 -20.82 28.42 -26.41
CA PRO A 78 -20.36 29.06 -25.18
C PRO A 78 -21.40 29.01 -24.06
N GLU A 79 -22.69 29.17 -24.38
CA GLU A 79 -23.77 29.11 -23.42
C GLU A 79 -23.97 27.67 -22.89
N ALA A 80 -23.94 26.68 -23.80
CA ALA A 80 -24.08 25.28 -23.44
C ALA A 80 -22.96 24.82 -22.49
N VAL A 81 -21.70 25.13 -22.81
CA VAL A 81 -20.53 24.83 -21.98
C VAL A 81 -20.62 25.54 -20.61
N ALA A 82 -20.94 26.84 -20.61
CA ALA A 82 -21.08 27.63 -19.39
C ALA A 82 -22.17 27.05 -18.45
N SER A 83 -23.27 26.55 -19.03
CA SER A 83 -24.35 25.94 -18.24
C SER A 83 -23.93 24.65 -17.53
N VAL A 84 -23.06 23.84 -18.14
CA VAL A 84 -22.47 22.65 -17.54
C VAL A 84 -21.49 23.02 -16.43
N HIS A 85 -20.63 24.04 -16.67
CA HIS A 85 -19.71 24.56 -15.65
C HIS A 85 -20.45 25.13 -14.44
N ALA A 86 -21.55 25.85 -14.66
CA ALA A 86 -22.39 26.42 -13.60
C ALA A 86 -22.99 25.31 -12.69
N ALA A 87 -23.20 24.11 -13.23
CA ALA A 87 -23.62 22.93 -12.48
C ALA A 87 -22.45 22.19 -11.78
N GLY A 88 -21.22 22.69 -11.88
CA GLY A 88 -20.03 22.07 -11.26
C GLY A 88 -19.51 20.84 -12.00
N CYS A 89 -19.89 20.63 -13.25
CA CYS A 89 -19.50 19.51 -14.09
C CYS A 89 -18.56 19.98 -15.21
N LYS A 90 -17.67 19.11 -15.70
CA LYS A 90 -16.82 19.40 -16.85
C LYS A 90 -17.60 19.28 -18.16
N ALA A 91 -17.25 20.09 -19.14
CA ALA A 91 -17.83 20.06 -20.47
C ALA A 91 -16.83 19.52 -21.50
N TYR A 92 -17.09 18.37 -22.09
CA TYR A 92 -16.25 17.73 -23.10
C TYR A 92 -16.89 17.82 -24.47
N CYS A 93 -16.08 17.84 -25.52
CA CYS A 93 -16.56 17.91 -26.89
C CYS A 93 -15.91 16.82 -27.76
N ASP A 94 -16.75 15.98 -28.38
CA ASP A 94 -16.35 15.14 -29.52
C ASP A 94 -16.31 16.03 -30.77
N VAL A 95 -15.15 16.17 -31.40
CA VAL A 95 -14.92 17.13 -32.48
C VAL A 95 -14.69 16.40 -33.80
N PHE A 96 -15.50 16.72 -34.81
CA PHE A 96 -15.45 16.11 -36.14
C PHE A 96 -14.85 17.10 -37.15
N GLY A 97 -13.56 17.37 -37.00
CA GLY A 97 -12.80 18.23 -37.86
C GLY A 97 -12.19 19.45 -37.16
N VAL A 98 -11.47 20.25 -37.93
CA VAL A 98 -10.70 21.40 -37.41
C VAL A 98 -11.61 22.54 -36.99
N ASP A 99 -12.66 22.85 -37.78
CA ASP A 99 -13.62 23.88 -37.45
C ASP A 99 -14.39 23.57 -36.17
N ALA A 100 -14.79 22.29 -36.01
CA ALA A 100 -15.43 21.80 -34.78
C ALA A 100 -14.53 21.96 -33.57
N LEU A 101 -13.23 21.66 -33.67
CA LEU A 101 -12.27 21.89 -32.60
C LEU A 101 -12.17 23.39 -32.22
N GLU A 102 -12.08 24.29 -33.19
CA GLU A 102 -11.98 25.71 -32.91
C GLU A 102 -13.27 26.26 -32.25
N ILE A 103 -14.45 25.75 -32.65
CA ILE A 103 -15.73 26.06 -32.00
C ILE A 103 -15.71 25.62 -30.54
N ALA A 104 -15.38 24.34 -30.28
CA ALA A 104 -15.37 23.76 -28.94
C ALA A 104 -14.33 24.45 -28.02
N ARG A 105 -13.15 24.76 -28.56
CA ARG A 105 -12.10 25.50 -27.85
C ARG A 105 -12.54 26.94 -27.50
N ALA A 106 -13.14 27.65 -28.44
CA ALA A 106 -13.67 28.99 -28.20
C ALA A 106 -14.83 29.00 -27.18
N ALA A 107 -15.61 27.92 -27.11
CA ALA A 107 -16.66 27.75 -26.12
C ALA A 107 -16.12 27.42 -24.69
N GLY A 108 -14.84 27.10 -24.54
CA GLY A 108 -14.23 26.78 -23.24
C GLY A 108 -14.36 25.31 -22.82
N ALA A 109 -14.42 24.38 -23.76
CA ALA A 109 -14.45 22.94 -23.44
C ALA A 109 -13.20 22.52 -22.68
N ASP A 110 -13.37 21.64 -21.65
CA ASP A 110 -12.30 21.16 -20.77
C ASP A 110 -11.47 20.02 -21.39
N ALA A 111 -12.05 19.26 -22.31
CA ALA A 111 -11.38 18.19 -23.02
C ALA A 111 -12.03 17.92 -24.38
N PHE A 112 -11.30 17.25 -25.25
CA PHE A 112 -11.74 16.91 -26.59
C PHE A 112 -11.71 15.42 -26.82
N LYS A 113 -12.64 14.91 -27.66
CA LYS A 113 -12.59 13.55 -28.17
C LYS A 113 -12.45 13.58 -29.68
N ILE A 114 -11.68 12.63 -30.20
CA ILE A 114 -11.58 12.33 -31.63
C ILE A 114 -12.26 11.02 -31.92
N HIS A 115 -13.13 11.04 -32.93
CA HIS A 115 -13.83 9.85 -33.38
C HIS A 115 -12.90 8.93 -34.19
N ALA A 116 -13.16 7.62 -34.22
CA ALA A 116 -12.36 6.65 -34.97
C ALA A 116 -12.23 6.97 -36.47
N SER A 117 -13.23 7.67 -37.07
CA SER A 117 -13.19 8.13 -38.46
C SER A 117 -12.09 9.17 -38.75
N ASP A 118 -11.68 9.93 -37.74
CA ASP A 118 -10.74 11.02 -37.87
C ASP A 118 -9.29 10.70 -37.45
N LEU A 119 -8.99 9.43 -37.12
CA LEU A 119 -7.64 9.01 -36.70
C LEU A 119 -6.54 9.24 -37.73
N ARG A 120 -6.91 9.47 -39.00
CA ARG A 120 -6.00 9.83 -40.09
C ARG A 120 -6.03 11.31 -40.45
N ASN A 121 -6.81 12.11 -39.72
CA ASN A 121 -6.88 13.54 -39.92
C ASN A 121 -5.70 14.25 -39.25
N GLN A 122 -4.56 14.27 -39.96
CA GLN A 122 -3.29 14.78 -39.40
C GLN A 122 -3.44 16.23 -38.88
N SER A 123 -4.15 17.09 -39.64
CA SER A 123 -4.34 18.48 -39.23
C SER A 123 -5.12 18.63 -37.94
N LEU A 124 -6.15 17.78 -37.71
CA LEU A 124 -6.91 17.76 -36.46
C LEU A 124 -6.05 17.25 -35.31
N LEU A 125 -5.32 16.16 -35.52
CA LEU A 125 -4.44 15.56 -34.50
C LEU A 125 -3.37 16.53 -34.01
N GLU A 126 -2.69 17.21 -34.93
CA GLU A 126 -1.67 18.22 -34.62
C GLU A 126 -2.25 19.42 -33.83
N ARG A 127 -3.43 19.89 -34.20
CA ARG A 127 -4.10 20.98 -33.48
C ARG A 127 -4.55 20.52 -32.07
N LEU A 128 -5.10 19.33 -31.95
CA LEU A 128 -5.44 18.75 -30.65
C LEU A 128 -4.22 18.65 -29.74
N ALA A 129 -3.09 18.16 -30.24
CA ALA A 129 -1.83 18.11 -29.49
C ALA A 129 -1.42 19.49 -28.95
N HIS A 130 -1.61 20.57 -29.75
CA HIS A 130 -1.25 21.92 -29.34
C HIS A 130 -2.23 22.57 -28.34
N THR A 131 -3.41 21.98 -28.10
CA THR A 131 -4.34 22.53 -27.10
C THR A 131 -3.82 22.37 -25.66
N GLY A 132 -3.00 21.37 -25.39
CA GLY A 132 -2.60 20.98 -24.02
C GLY A 132 -3.72 20.39 -23.16
N ALA A 133 -4.95 20.33 -23.67
CA ALA A 133 -6.10 19.75 -22.99
C ALA A 133 -6.09 18.21 -23.04
N PRO A 134 -6.81 17.52 -22.14
CA PRO A 134 -7.03 16.08 -22.23
C PRO A 134 -7.70 15.69 -23.57
N VAL A 135 -7.23 14.60 -24.18
CA VAL A 135 -7.79 14.09 -25.43
C VAL A 135 -8.22 12.63 -25.25
N PHE A 136 -9.48 12.38 -25.58
CA PHE A 136 -10.04 11.04 -25.68
C PHE A 136 -9.98 10.56 -27.12
N VAL A 137 -9.60 9.32 -27.35
CA VAL A 137 -9.47 8.72 -28.68
C VAL A 137 -10.37 7.51 -28.76
N SER A 138 -11.34 7.52 -29.68
CA SER A 138 -12.19 6.37 -29.94
C SER A 138 -11.38 5.23 -30.58
N ALA A 139 -11.27 4.09 -29.90
CA ALA A 139 -10.55 2.91 -30.35
C ALA A 139 -11.47 1.85 -30.98
N GLY A 140 -12.80 2.03 -30.91
CA GLY A 140 -13.79 1.13 -31.51
C GLY A 140 -13.74 1.14 -33.03
N GLY A 141 -13.56 -0.01 -33.64
CA GLY A 141 -13.43 -0.11 -35.11
C GLY A 141 -12.09 0.35 -35.69
N ALA A 142 -11.17 0.86 -34.86
CA ALA A 142 -9.86 1.34 -35.29
C ALA A 142 -8.81 0.23 -35.32
N GLY A 143 -7.94 0.26 -36.32
CA GLY A 143 -6.77 -0.61 -36.42
C GLY A 143 -5.63 -0.13 -35.52
N MET A 144 -4.81 -1.08 -35.00
CA MET A 144 -3.67 -0.74 -34.11
C MET A 144 -2.67 0.23 -34.74
N ARG A 145 -2.48 0.18 -36.06
CA ARG A 145 -1.59 1.12 -36.77
C ARG A 145 -2.10 2.56 -36.71
N ASP A 146 -3.42 2.74 -36.91
CA ASP A 146 -4.03 4.07 -36.88
C ASP A 146 -4.03 4.64 -35.45
N LEU A 147 -4.32 3.80 -34.47
CA LEU A 147 -4.22 4.19 -33.06
C LEU A 147 -2.79 4.60 -32.66
N ALA A 148 -1.79 3.79 -33.02
CA ALA A 148 -0.40 4.09 -32.71
C ALA A 148 0.08 5.38 -33.40
N ALA A 149 -0.32 5.62 -34.64
CA ALA A 149 0.00 6.85 -35.38
C ALA A 149 -0.65 8.07 -34.71
N ALA A 150 -1.95 8.00 -34.37
CA ALA A 150 -2.67 9.09 -33.72
C ALA A 150 -2.08 9.40 -32.33
N VAL A 151 -1.82 8.38 -31.51
CA VAL A 151 -1.17 8.53 -30.20
C VAL A 151 0.22 9.15 -30.36
N GLY A 152 1.00 8.74 -31.37
CA GLY A 152 2.33 9.29 -31.66
C GLY A 152 2.29 10.79 -31.91
N VAL A 153 1.29 11.29 -32.66
CA VAL A 153 1.10 12.72 -32.89
C VAL A 153 0.65 13.45 -31.64
N LEU A 154 -0.35 12.92 -30.92
CA LEU A 154 -0.93 13.54 -29.73
C LEU A 154 0.08 13.66 -28.57
N ARG A 155 1.02 12.72 -28.45
CA ARG A 155 2.10 12.78 -27.44
C ARG A 155 3.05 13.97 -27.59
N ALA A 156 3.08 14.64 -28.73
CA ALA A 156 3.85 15.87 -28.89
C ALA A 156 3.28 17.03 -28.05
N GLY A 157 2.02 16.94 -27.60
CA GLY A 157 1.39 17.86 -26.68
C GLY A 157 1.56 17.43 -25.21
N SER A 158 1.11 18.28 -24.28
CA SER A 158 1.18 18.05 -22.84
C SER A 158 -0.12 17.46 -22.24
N GLY A 159 -1.14 17.21 -23.07
CA GLY A 159 -2.44 16.72 -22.63
C GLY A 159 -2.43 15.22 -22.26
N ARG A 160 -3.28 14.85 -21.31
CA ARG A 160 -3.57 13.44 -21.00
C ARG A 160 -4.27 12.79 -22.20
N ILE A 161 -3.85 11.60 -22.59
CA ILE A 161 -4.49 10.82 -23.67
C ILE A 161 -5.22 9.63 -23.05
N THR A 162 -6.49 9.44 -23.44
CA THR A 162 -7.29 8.27 -23.03
C THR A 162 -7.82 7.54 -24.25
N LEU A 163 -7.51 6.25 -24.40
CA LEU A 163 -8.10 5.40 -25.42
C LEU A 163 -9.42 4.83 -24.92
N LEU A 164 -10.52 5.15 -25.59
CA LEU A 164 -11.86 4.61 -25.26
C LEU A 164 -12.18 3.43 -26.16
N HIS A 165 -12.16 2.22 -25.57
CA HIS A 165 -12.67 1.02 -26.24
C HIS A 165 -14.19 1.00 -26.19
N GLY A 166 -14.82 0.54 -27.25
CA GLY A 166 -16.25 0.29 -27.38
C GLY A 166 -16.64 0.21 -28.84
N PHE A 167 -17.52 -0.69 -29.16
CA PHE A 167 -18.00 -0.85 -30.53
C PHE A 167 -19.27 -0.05 -30.74
N GLN A 168 -19.35 0.66 -31.85
CA GLN A 168 -20.45 1.59 -32.15
C GLN A 168 -21.55 0.92 -32.98
N ALA A 169 -22.14 -0.14 -32.45
CA ALA A 169 -23.47 -0.58 -32.87
C ALA A 169 -24.50 -0.10 -31.86
N TYR A 170 -25.72 0.13 -32.27
CA TYR A 170 -26.80 0.65 -31.45
C TYR A 170 -28.04 -0.26 -31.52
N PRO A 171 -28.23 -1.19 -30.53
CA PRO A 171 -27.31 -1.50 -29.42
C PRO A 171 -26.16 -2.42 -29.84
N THR A 172 -25.06 -2.41 -29.07
CA THR A 172 -23.98 -3.38 -29.19
C THR A 172 -24.40 -4.71 -28.55
N ALA A 173 -24.26 -5.82 -29.25
CA ALA A 173 -24.47 -7.16 -28.68
C ALA A 173 -23.32 -7.53 -27.70
N ASP A 174 -23.62 -8.41 -26.73
CA ASP A 174 -22.65 -8.77 -25.69
C ASP A 174 -21.37 -9.39 -26.27
N GLU A 175 -21.49 -10.22 -27.31
CA GLU A 175 -20.33 -10.81 -28.00
C GLU A 175 -19.45 -9.79 -28.71
N ASP A 176 -20.00 -8.65 -29.11
CA ASP A 176 -19.29 -7.56 -29.79
C ASP A 176 -18.68 -6.54 -28.81
N ALA A 177 -19.06 -6.58 -27.52
CA ALA A 177 -18.52 -5.68 -26.50
C ALA A 177 -17.00 -5.83 -26.32
N GLY A 178 -16.47 -7.03 -26.51
CA GLY A 178 -15.04 -7.31 -26.64
C GLY A 178 -14.17 -6.78 -25.50
N LEU A 179 -14.62 -6.86 -24.24
CA LEU A 179 -13.93 -6.26 -23.09
C LEU A 179 -12.48 -6.73 -22.88
N GLY A 180 -12.13 -7.95 -23.34
CA GLY A 180 -10.74 -8.43 -23.32
C GLY A 180 -9.77 -7.53 -24.08
N ARG A 181 -10.26 -6.73 -25.05
CA ARG A 181 -9.42 -5.75 -25.76
C ARG A 181 -8.89 -4.64 -24.85
N LEU A 182 -9.55 -4.34 -23.74
CA LEU A 182 -9.06 -3.39 -22.74
C LEU A 182 -7.68 -3.79 -22.20
N GLN A 183 -7.48 -5.08 -21.90
CA GLN A 183 -6.19 -5.60 -21.43
C GLN A 183 -5.10 -5.49 -22.52
N VAL A 184 -5.45 -5.78 -23.78
CA VAL A 184 -4.51 -5.64 -24.91
C VAL A 184 -4.11 -4.16 -25.10
N LEU A 185 -5.07 -3.23 -25.01
CA LEU A 185 -4.79 -1.80 -25.10
C LEU A 185 -3.94 -1.32 -23.91
N GLN A 186 -4.20 -1.83 -22.71
CA GLN A 186 -3.41 -1.53 -21.52
C GLN A 186 -1.97 -2.03 -21.67
N GLU A 187 -1.76 -3.24 -22.21
CA GLU A 187 -0.44 -3.80 -22.44
C GLU A 187 0.37 -2.99 -23.46
N ILE A 188 -0.27 -2.54 -24.55
CA ILE A 188 0.41 -1.85 -25.66
C ILE A 188 0.60 -0.36 -25.38
N PHE A 189 -0.40 0.31 -24.78
CA PHE A 189 -0.45 1.77 -24.64
C PHE A 189 -0.46 2.27 -23.19
N GLY A 190 -0.57 1.40 -22.20
CA GLY A 190 -0.79 1.79 -20.80
C GLY A 190 0.33 2.63 -20.17
N GLU A 191 1.54 2.60 -20.73
CA GLU A 191 2.64 3.47 -20.28
C GLU A 191 2.43 4.95 -20.69
N VAL A 192 1.64 5.19 -21.72
CA VAL A 192 1.49 6.53 -22.35
C VAL A 192 0.05 7.02 -22.43
N CYS A 193 -0.93 6.12 -22.28
CA CYS A 193 -2.35 6.43 -22.35
C CYS A 193 -3.10 5.80 -21.20
N ASP A 194 -4.13 6.48 -20.71
CA ASP A 194 -5.18 5.82 -19.96
C ASP A 194 -6.10 5.02 -20.88
N ILE A 195 -6.71 3.97 -20.34
CA ILE A 195 -7.69 3.16 -21.06
C ILE A 195 -9.07 3.36 -20.44
N GLY A 196 -10.08 3.54 -21.27
CA GLY A 196 -11.47 3.67 -20.87
C GLY A 196 -12.41 2.85 -21.74
N TYR A 197 -13.67 2.84 -21.38
CA TYR A 197 -14.71 2.09 -22.07
C TYR A 197 -15.90 3.00 -22.38
N MET A 198 -16.37 2.99 -23.63
CA MET A 198 -17.62 3.64 -24.06
C MET A 198 -18.66 2.55 -24.34
N ASP A 199 -19.75 2.60 -23.59
CA ASP A 199 -20.78 1.57 -23.61
C ASP A 199 -21.97 1.93 -24.53
N HIS A 200 -22.33 0.98 -25.37
CA HIS A 200 -23.47 1.07 -26.26
C HIS A 200 -24.42 -0.16 -26.14
N ALA A 201 -24.34 -0.91 -25.03
CA ALA A 201 -25.27 -2.00 -24.77
C ALA A 201 -26.71 -1.50 -24.63
N ASP A 202 -27.65 -2.39 -24.92
CA ASP A 202 -29.07 -2.09 -24.81
C ASP A 202 -29.44 -1.72 -23.36
N ALA A 203 -29.96 -0.50 -23.20
CA ALA A 203 -30.25 0.09 -21.90
C ALA A 203 -31.29 -0.69 -21.08
N ASP A 204 -32.12 -1.53 -21.73
CA ASP A 204 -33.11 -2.39 -21.08
C ASP A 204 -32.52 -3.71 -20.57
N THR A 205 -31.23 -3.97 -20.81
CA THR A 205 -30.52 -5.20 -20.40
C THR A 205 -29.61 -4.98 -19.18
N LEU A 206 -29.26 -6.07 -18.50
CA LEU A 206 -28.24 -6.02 -17.44
C LEU A 206 -26.86 -5.64 -17.98
N SER A 207 -26.58 -5.95 -19.24
CA SER A 207 -25.31 -5.65 -19.88
C SER A 207 -24.99 -4.16 -19.89
N ALA A 208 -25.99 -3.29 -20.00
CA ALA A 208 -25.82 -1.84 -19.90
C ALA A 208 -25.24 -1.36 -18.55
N TRP A 209 -25.29 -2.19 -17.52
CA TRP A 209 -24.78 -1.95 -16.18
C TRP A 209 -23.50 -2.75 -15.90
N THR A 210 -23.55 -4.05 -16.27
CA THR A 210 -22.46 -4.97 -15.89
C THR A 210 -21.24 -4.81 -16.77
N LEU A 211 -21.36 -4.57 -18.08
CA LEU A 211 -20.22 -4.37 -18.96
C LEU A 211 -19.34 -3.18 -18.54
N PRO A 212 -19.91 -1.98 -18.23
CA PRO A 212 -19.10 -0.88 -17.68
C PRO A 212 -18.40 -1.22 -16.35
N ALA A 213 -19.08 -1.92 -15.44
CA ALA A 213 -18.47 -2.34 -14.18
C ALA A 213 -17.36 -3.38 -14.39
N MET A 214 -17.54 -4.33 -15.32
CA MET A 214 -16.50 -5.28 -15.73
C MET A 214 -15.32 -4.56 -16.39
N ALA A 215 -15.56 -3.52 -17.19
CA ALA A 215 -14.51 -2.70 -17.76
C ALA A 215 -13.68 -2.01 -16.67
N VAL A 216 -14.31 -1.49 -15.63
CA VAL A 216 -13.62 -0.94 -14.45
C VAL A 216 -12.76 -2.01 -13.77
N ALA A 217 -13.27 -3.24 -13.63
CA ALA A 217 -12.52 -4.36 -13.07
C ALA A 217 -11.30 -4.75 -13.93
N LEU A 218 -11.39 -4.56 -15.24
CA LEU A 218 -10.29 -4.78 -16.20
C LEU A 218 -9.35 -3.57 -16.32
N GLY A 219 -9.50 -2.54 -15.48
CA GLY A 219 -8.59 -1.41 -15.40
C GLY A 219 -9.04 -0.15 -16.15
N ALA A 220 -10.26 -0.11 -16.71
CA ALA A 220 -10.78 1.10 -17.33
C ALA A 220 -10.86 2.25 -16.31
N ARG A 221 -10.33 3.42 -16.69
CA ARG A 221 -10.29 4.64 -15.85
C ARG A 221 -11.39 5.63 -16.21
N VAL A 222 -12.00 5.47 -17.36
CA VAL A 222 -13.05 6.31 -17.89
C VAL A 222 -14.17 5.42 -18.40
N ILE A 223 -15.40 5.75 -18.03
CA ILE A 223 -16.63 5.14 -18.55
C ILE A 223 -17.46 6.22 -19.22
N GLU A 224 -17.77 6.01 -20.50
CA GLU A 224 -18.67 6.84 -21.26
C GLU A 224 -19.99 6.10 -21.50
N LYS A 225 -21.12 6.76 -21.24
CA LYS A 225 -22.46 6.20 -21.41
C LYS A 225 -23.41 7.26 -21.94
N HIS A 226 -24.28 6.87 -22.86
CA HIS A 226 -25.31 7.74 -23.45
C HIS A 226 -26.42 8.08 -22.45
N ILE A 227 -26.91 9.32 -22.55
CA ILE A 227 -28.06 9.84 -21.77
C ILE A 227 -29.07 10.49 -22.72
N THR A 228 -30.37 10.31 -22.41
CA THR A 228 -31.47 10.97 -23.09
C THR A 228 -32.50 11.44 -22.08
N LEU A 229 -33.37 12.40 -22.42
CA LEU A 229 -34.41 12.88 -21.50
C LEU A 229 -35.47 11.81 -21.22
N ASP A 230 -35.90 11.10 -22.26
CA ASP A 230 -36.91 10.04 -22.13
C ASP A 230 -36.78 9.04 -23.29
N ARG A 231 -36.36 7.82 -22.96
CA ARG A 231 -36.18 6.71 -23.94
C ARG A 231 -37.50 6.34 -24.66
N ARG A 232 -38.65 6.58 -24.02
CA ARG A 232 -39.97 6.29 -24.64
C ARG A 232 -40.22 7.11 -25.89
N LEU A 233 -39.55 8.26 -26.06
CA LEU A 233 -39.65 9.09 -27.24
C LEU A 233 -38.90 8.53 -28.46
N LYS A 234 -38.09 7.50 -28.27
CA LYS A 234 -37.33 6.79 -29.32
C LYS A 234 -36.53 7.75 -30.22
N GLY A 235 -35.89 8.76 -29.58
CA GLY A 235 -34.98 9.68 -30.24
C GLY A 235 -33.67 9.02 -30.70
N THR A 236 -32.69 9.82 -31.10
CA THR A 236 -31.38 9.30 -31.51
C THR A 236 -30.71 8.54 -30.36
N ASP A 237 -30.11 7.40 -30.64
CA ASP A 237 -29.33 6.56 -29.72
C ASP A 237 -30.10 6.06 -28.47
N TYR A 238 -31.46 6.13 -28.48
CA TYR A 238 -32.28 5.78 -27.32
C TYR A 238 -32.07 4.36 -26.82
N TYR A 239 -31.69 3.42 -27.68
CA TYR A 239 -31.44 2.01 -27.30
C TYR A 239 -30.34 1.88 -26.24
N SER A 240 -29.28 2.68 -26.35
CA SER A 240 -28.12 2.61 -25.49
C SER A 240 -28.07 3.73 -24.44
N SER A 241 -29.07 4.62 -24.45
CA SER A 241 -29.16 5.76 -23.56
C SER A 241 -29.90 5.42 -22.26
N LEU A 242 -29.46 6.00 -21.16
CA LEU A 242 -30.21 5.97 -19.89
C LEU A 242 -31.03 7.23 -19.71
N ASN A 243 -32.19 7.15 -19.03
CA ASN A 243 -32.90 8.32 -18.54
C ASN A 243 -32.12 8.98 -17.39
N PRO A 244 -32.35 10.25 -17.02
CA PRO A 244 -31.55 10.94 -15.99
C PRO A 244 -31.54 10.24 -14.63
N ASP A 245 -32.69 9.68 -14.19
CA ASP A 245 -32.80 8.94 -12.93
C ASP A 245 -32.07 7.58 -12.98
N GLU A 246 -32.08 6.92 -14.12
CA GLU A 246 -31.30 5.70 -14.37
C GLU A 246 -29.81 6.03 -14.42
N PHE A 247 -29.44 7.13 -15.09
CA PHE A 247 -28.03 7.54 -15.19
C PHE A 247 -27.45 7.90 -13.83
N LYS A 248 -28.19 8.55 -12.95
CA LYS A 248 -27.77 8.81 -11.58
C LYS A 248 -27.46 7.52 -10.84
N ARG A 249 -28.38 6.53 -10.91
CA ARG A 249 -28.15 5.19 -10.32
C ARG A 249 -26.94 4.48 -10.95
N PHE A 250 -26.76 4.66 -12.25
CA PHE A 250 -25.60 4.12 -12.96
C PHE A 250 -24.28 4.72 -12.44
N VAL A 251 -24.21 6.03 -12.26
CA VAL A 251 -23.05 6.70 -11.66
C VAL A 251 -22.74 6.11 -10.29
N ASP A 252 -23.77 6.00 -9.42
CA ASP A 252 -23.59 5.42 -8.08
C ASP A 252 -23.10 3.97 -8.15
N PHE A 253 -23.61 3.18 -9.08
CA PHE A 253 -23.21 1.79 -9.29
C PHE A 253 -21.72 1.69 -9.74
N ILE A 254 -21.29 2.52 -10.69
CA ILE A 254 -19.87 2.56 -11.12
C ILE A 254 -18.97 3.01 -9.96
N ARG A 255 -19.39 3.96 -9.12
CA ARG A 255 -18.64 4.38 -7.91
C ARG A 255 -18.49 3.24 -6.91
N GLN A 256 -19.54 2.45 -6.71
CA GLN A 256 -19.50 1.25 -5.84
C GLN A 256 -18.53 0.21 -6.41
N ALA A 257 -18.61 -0.08 -7.72
CA ALA A 257 -17.69 -1.01 -8.40
C ALA A 257 -16.24 -0.54 -8.27
N ASP A 258 -15.95 0.72 -8.56
CA ASP A 258 -14.62 1.31 -8.44
C ASP A 258 -14.09 1.21 -6.99
N THR A 259 -14.92 1.50 -6.00
CA THR A 259 -14.56 1.38 -4.58
C THR A 259 -14.22 -0.06 -4.21
N ALA A 260 -15.00 -1.03 -4.69
CA ALA A 260 -14.79 -2.45 -4.41
C ALA A 260 -13.48 -2.98 -5.02
N ILE A 261 -13.10 -2.46 -6.19
CA ILE A 261 -11.93 -2.94 -6.95
C ILE A 261 -10.63 -2.26 -6.51
N ARG A 262 -10.68 -1.02 -6.00
CA ARG A 262 -9.48 -0.23 -5.65
C ARG A 262 -8.54 -0.90 -4.68
N ARG A 263 -9.03 -1.83 -3.91
CA ARG A 263 -8.23 -2.50 -2.90
C ARG A 263 -7.51 -3.71 -3.49
N CYS A 264 -6.40 -3.46 -4.18
CA CYS A 264 -5.53 -4.49 -4.76
C CYS A 264 -4.39 -4.93 -3.81
N ALA A 265 -4.47 -4.61 -2.51
CA ALA A 265 -3.43 -4.97 -1.57
C ALA A 265 -3.71 -6.32 -0.90
N VAL A 266 -2.66 -7.07 -0.61
CA VAL A 266 -2.71 -8.28 0.22
C VAL A 266 -3.16 -7.94 1.66
N SER A 267 -3.13 -6.65 2.02
CA SER A 267 -3.46 -6.15 3.36
C SER A 267 -4.95 -6.28 3.71
N PHE A 268 -5.24 -6.68 4.95
CA PHE A 268 -6.60 -6.84 5.46
C PHE A 268 -7.32 -5.51 5.69
N SER A 269 -8.64 -5.48 5.42
CA SER A 269 -9.51 -4.40 5.90
C SER A 269 -9.63 -4.45 7.44
N ALA A 270 -10.12 -3.37 8.05
CA ALA A 270 -10.42 -3.39 9.48
C ALA A 270 -11.42 -4.51 9.83
N ALA A 271 -12.40 -4.77 8.94
CA ALA A 271 -13.37 -5.85 9.13
C ALA A 271 -12.72 -7.23 9.03
N GLU A 272 -11.82 -7.44 8.05
CA GLU A 272 -11.08 -8.70 7.90
C GLU A 272 -10.13 -8.94 9.07
N ARG A 273 -9.42 -7.91 9.55
CA ARG A 273 -8.59 -8.00 10.77
C ARG A 273 -9.41 -8.42 11.98
N LYS A 274 -10.57 -7.78 12.19
CA LYS A 274 -11.49 -8.16 13.27
C LYS A 274 -11.93 -9.63 13.11
N TYR A 275 -12.35 -10.00 11.91
CA TYR A 275 -12.76 -11.37 11.61
C TYR A 275 -11.64 -12.38 11.88
N SER A 276 -10.42 -12.12 11.42
CA SER A 276 -9.28 -13.02 11.58
C SER A 276 -8.89 -13.25 13.04
N THR A 277 -9.12 -12.26 13.92
CA THR A 277 -8.84 -12.40 15.36
C THR A 277 -9.97 -13.08 16.13
N GLU A 278 -11.24 -12.87 15.73
CA GLU A 278 -12.41 -13.44 16.42
C GLU A 278 -12.67 -14.91 16.06
N VAL A 279 -12.32 -15.33 14.82
CA VAL A 279 -12.60 -16.69 14.33
C VAL A 279 -11.40 -17.63 14.37
N VAL A 280 -10.24 -17.15 14.78
CA VAL A 280 -9.04 -17.96 14.84
C VAL A 280 -9.24 -19.14 15.78
N LYS A 281 -8.84 -20.31 15.33
CA LYS A 281 -8.75 -21.51 16.19
C LYS A 281 -7.39 -21.53 16.86
N ARG A 282 -7.35 -22.05 18.10
CA ARG A 282 -6.10 -22.21 18.87
C ARG A 282 -5.91 -23.66 19.29
N TRP A 283 -4.68 -24.03 19.53
CA TRP A 283 -4.37 -25.35 20.08
C TRP A 283 -4.89 -25.42 21.51
N VAL A 284 -5.67 -26.45 21.83
CA VAL A 284 -6.20 -26.73 23.15
C VAL A 284 -5.81 -28.13 23.55
N ALA A 285 -5.64 -28.37 24.85
CA ALA A 285 -5.36 -29.71 25.36
C ALA A 285 -6.55 -30.66 25.10
N ALA A 286 -6.28 -31.82 24.51
CA ALA A 286 -7.30 -32.85 24.22
C ALA A 286 -7.83 -33.52 25.50
N ARG A 287 -7.07 -33.48 26.58
CA ARG A 287 -7.35 -34.00 27.90
C ARG A 287 -6.53 -33.24 28.95
N PRO A 288 -6.77 -33.37 30.25
CA PRO A 288 -5.90 -32.76 31.25
C PRO A 288 -4.46 -33.27 31.09
N LEU A 289 -3.51 -32.34 31.05
CA LEU A 289 -2.09 -32.61 30.91
C LEU A 289 -1.35 -32.07 32.15
N PRO A 290 -0.54 -32.86 32.88
CA PRO A 290 0.19 -32.38 34.03
C PRO A 290 1.41 -31.51 33.63
N GLU A 291 1.92 -30.72 34.56
CA GLU A 291 3.23 -30.09 34.46
C GLU A 291 4.32 -31.11 34.15
N GLY A 292 5.29 -30.75 33.33
CA GLY A 292 6.37 -31.64 32.89
C GLY A 292 5.96 -32.60 31.75
N HIS A 293 4.67 -32.70 31.40
CA HIS A 293 4.24 -33.55 30.28
C HIS A 293 4.84 -33.05 28.97
N ARG A 294 5.53 -33.93 28.24
CA ARG A 294 6.10 -33.60 26.92
C ARG A 294 5.00 -33.72 25.85
N LEU A 295 4.63 -32.62 25.26
CA LEU A 295 3.54 -32.52 24.27
C LEU A 295 3.80 -33.38 23.02
N ARG A 296 2.76 -34.09 22.59
CA ARG A 296 2.71 -34.91 21.37
C ARG A 296 1.56 -34.42 20.47
N PRO A 297 1.58 -34.66 19.16
CA PRO A 297 0.49 -34.23 18.26
C PRO A 297 -0.91 -34.64 18.74
N GLY A 298 -1.07 -35.85 19.30
CA GLY A 298 -2.37 -36.33 19.82
C GLY A 298 -2.83 -35.71 21.15
N ASP A 299 -2.00 -34.90 21.79
CA ASP A 299 -2.37 -34.18 23.02
C ASP A 299 -3.08 -32.86 22.74
N LEU A 300 -3.12 -32.42 21.47
CA LEU A 300 -3.66 -31.13 21.05
C LEU A 300 -4.80 -31.28 20.05
N HIS A 301 -5.84 -30.50 20.24
CA HIS A 301 -6.90 -30.25 19.25
C HIS A 301 -6.92 -28.79 18.86
N ILE A 302 -7.40 -28.47 17.65
CA ILE A 302 -7.55 -27.09 17.20
C ILE A 302 -9.01 -26.66 17.29
N LYS A 303 -9.35 -25.72 18.18
CA LYS A 303 -10.71 -25.27 18.47
C LYS A 303 -10.81 -23.75 18.54
N ARG A 304 -12.01 -23.20 18.32
CA ARG A 304 -12.29 -21.80 18.67
C ARG A 304 -12.32 -21.66 20.19
N VAL A 305 -11.65 -20.64 20.67
CA VAL A 305 -11.54 -20.35 22.10
C VAL A 305 -11.93 -18.89 22.34
N ALA A 306 -12.63 -18.61 23.44
CA ALA A 306 -12.99 -17.25 23.82
C ALA A 306 -11.75 -16.41 24.18
N GLY A 307 -11.86 -15.11 23.94
CA GLY A 307 -10.83 -14.11 24.25
C GLY A 307 -9.79 -13.89 23.15
N PRO A 308 -8.99 -12.83 23.28
CA PRO A 308 -7.96 -12.48 22.32
C PRO A 308 -6.77 -13.44 22.35
N GLY A 309 -5.99 -13.45 21.28
CA GLY A 309 -4.74 -14.20 21.16
C GLY A 309 -4.59 -14.86 19.80
N PHE A 310 -3.37 -15.19 19.47
CA PHE A 310 -3.03 -15.87 18.23
C PHE A 310 -2.85 -17.37 18.46
N CYS A 311 -2.85 -18.15 17.38
CA CYS A 311 -2.49 -19.56 17.42
C CYS A 311 -0.96 -19.67 17.23
N PRO A 312 -0.20 -20.17 18.19
CA PRO A 312 1.23 -20.39 17.97
C PRO A 312 1.44 -21.47 16.91
N ASP A 313 2.61 -21.45 16.26
CA ASP A 313 3.00 -22.53 15.36
C ASP A 313 3.13 -23.83 16.17
N VAL A 314 2.63 -24.93 15.62
CA VAL A 314 2.62 -26.22 16.34
C VAL A 314 4.02 -26.70 16.73
N ASP A 315 5.02 -26.35 15.91
CA ASP A 315 6.43 -26.70 16.17
C ASP A 315 7.01 -26.00 17.41
N GLN A 316 6.43 -24.88 17.83
CA GLN A 316 6.77 -24.20 19.08
C GLN A 316 6.24 -24.97 20.31
N LEU A 317 5.32 -25.91 20.14
CA LEU A 317 4.66 -26.64 21.21
C LEU A 317 5.10 -28.11 21.29
N ILE A 318 5.10 -28.81 20.16
CA ILE A 318 5.33 -30.25 20.10
C ILE A 318 6.76 -30.63 20.52
N GLY A 319 6.88 -31.70 21.26
CA GLY A 319 8.16 -32.23 21.78
C GLY A 319 8.67 -31.51 23.03
N ARG A 320 7.99 -30.48 23.52
CA ARG A 320 8.41 -29.66 24.67
C ARG A 320 7.68 -30.05 25.95
N PRO A 321 8.34 -29.94 27.10
CA PRO A 321 7.68 -30.15 28.38
C PRO A 321 6.81 -28.95 28.74
N LEU A 322 5.62 -29.21 29.30
CA LEU A 322 4.76 -28.19 29.88
C LEU A 322 5.38 -27.61 31.15
N LEU A 323 5.36 -26.28 31.27
CA LEU A 323 5.81 -25.55 32.45
C LEU A 323 4.73 -25.43 33.54
N ARG A 324 3.49 -25.82 33.22
CA ARG A 324 2.34 -25.88 34.11
C ARG A 324 1.34 -26.96 33.69
N GLY A 325 0.44 -27.34 34.59
CA GLY A 325 -0.70 -28.19 34.21
C GLY A 325 -1.69 -27.39 33.30
N VAL A 326 -2.30 -28.10 32.34
CA VAL A 326 -3.29 -27.55 31.40
C VAL A 326 -4.54 -28.41 31.43
N ALA A 327 -5.71 -27.80 31.60
CA ALA A 327 -6.98 -28.52 31.64
C ALA A 327 -7.46 -28.91 30.22
N CYS A 328 -8.42 -29.85 30.15
CA CYS A 328 -9.04 -30.21 28.89
C CYS A 328 -9.72 -28.97 28.27
N ASP A 329 -9.55 -28.77 26.95
CA ASP A 329 -10.05 -27.61 26.17
C ASP A 329 -9.43 -26.27 26.56
N GLU A 330 -8.47 -26.25 27.46
CA GLU A 330 -7.69 -25.05 27.77
C GLU A 330 -6.66 -24.76 26.66
N PRO A 331 -6.50 -23.49 26.20
CA PRO A 331 -5.50 -23.13 25.20
C PRO A 331 -4.08 -23.40 25.69
N VAL A 332 -3.28 -24.04 24.84
CA VAL A 332 -1.84 -24.20 25.05
C VAL A 332 -1.11 -23.09 24.29
N ARG A 333 -0.34 -22.28 25.00
CA ARG A 333 0.40 -21.12 24.48
C ARG A 333 1.88 -21.44 24.38
N ALA A 334 2.61 -20.65 23.62
CA ALA A 334 4.08 -20.72 23.59
C ALA A 334 4.69 -20.49 24.99
N ALA A 335 4.05 -19.65 25.82
CA ALA A 335 4.46 -19.40 27.22
C ALA A 335 4.28 -20.62 28.15
N ASP A 336 3.47 -21.59 27.77
CA ASP A 336 3.21 -22.79 28.60
C ASP A 336 4.28 -23.88 28.42
N VAL A 337 5.23 -23.70 27.50
CA VAL A 337 6.33 -24.60 27.20
C VAL A 337 7.68 -23.91 27.19
N GLN A 338 8.75 -24.65 27.43
CA GLN A 338 10.10 -24.08 27.41
C GLN A 338 10.48 -23.64 25.99
N GLN A 339 10.89 -22.39 25.86
CA GLN A 339 11.36 -21.78 24.60
C GLN A 339 12.86 -21.48 24.67
N THR A 340 13.54 -21.59 23.54
CA THR A 340 14.93 -21.12 23.39
C THR A 340 14.87 -19.64 22.95
N VAL A 341 15.22 -18.73 23.86
CA VAL A 341 15.23 -17.30 23.61
C VAL A 341 16.67 -16.82 23.42
N VAL A 342 17.00 -16.25 22.27
CA VAL A 342 18.36 -15.81 21.94
C VAL A 342 18.39 -14.30 21.71
N ALA A 343 19.18 -13.60 22.52
CA ALA A 343 19.44 -12.17 22.32
C ALA A 343 20.56 -12.01 21.28
N LEU A 344 20.22 -11.49 20.10
CA LEU A 344 21.15 -11.23 19.02
C LEU A 344 21.58 -9.76 19.05
N VAL A 345 22.81 -9.50 19.48
CA VAL A 345 23.39 -8.16 19.50
C VAL A 345 24.03 -7.88 18.14
N VAL A 346 23.41 -6.98 17.37
CA VAL A 346 23.89 -6.60 16.04
C VAL A 346 24.83 -5.42 16.15
N ALA A 347 26.11 -5.61 15.89
CA ALA A 347 27.13 -4.55 15.95
C ALA A 347 28.17 -4.69 14.85
N ARG A 348 28.71 -3.55 14.40
CA ARG A 348 29.87 -3.45 13.50
C ARG A 348 30.66 -2.17 13.78
N MET A 349 31.93 -2.14 13.40
CA MET A 349 32.80 -0.97 13.59
C MET A 349 32.51 0.17 12.62
N ASP A 350 31.93 -0.13 11.45
CA ASP A 350 31.65 0.84 10.39
C ASP A 350 30.40 1.68 10.71
N SER A 351 30.57 2.67 11.58
CA SER A 351 29.56 3.69 11.90
C SER A 351 29.97 5.03 11.30
N LYS A 352 29.10 5.65 10.50
CA LYS A 352 29.39 6.93 9.83
C LYS A 352 29.27 8.15 10.76
N ARG A 353 28.35 8.12 11.74
CA ARG A 353 28.06 9.25 12.62
C ARG A 353 28.97 9.30 13.83
N LEU A 354 29.27 8.16 14.42
CA LEU A 354 30.21 8.00 15.53
C LEU A 354 31.09 6.80 15.21
N PRO A 355 32.25 7.01 14.54
CA PRO A 355 33.17 5.92 14.19
C PRO A 355 33.60 5.13 15.42
N GLY A 356 33.52 3.80 15.35
CA GLY A 356 33.89 2.92 16.45
C GLY A 356 32.96 2.98 17.67
N LYS A 357 31.72 3.45 17.53
CA LYS A 357 30.77 3.65 18.65
C LYS A 357 30.61 2.41 19.55
N ALA A 358 30.67 1.21 19.00
CA ALA A 358 30.53 -0.03 19.76
C ALA A 358 31.64 -0.23 20.83
N ILE A 359 32.83 0.32 20.60
CA ILE A 359 33.95 0.29 21.55
C ILE A 359 34.26 1.64 22.18
N ALA A 360 33.43 2.66 21.92
CA ALA A 360 33.58 3.97 22.54
C ALA A 360 33.59 3.84 24.07
N SER A 361 34.53 4.57 24.71
CA SER A 361 34.69 4.49 26.16
C SER A 361 33.55 5.26 26.87
N VAL A 362 32.75 4.57 27.63
CA VAL A 362 31.73 5.13 28.53
C VAL A 362 32.23 4.93 29.95
N ASN A 363 32.74 6.00 30.58
CA ASN A 363 33.32 5.96 31.92
C ASN A 363 34.42 4.87 32.10
N GLY A 364 35.28 4.66 31.06
CA GLY A 364 36.38 3.71 31.10
C GLY A 364 36.00 2.28 30.69
N VAL A 365 34.75 2.01 30.34
CA VAL A 365 34.25 0.70 29.87
C VAL A 365 33.78 0.83 28.42
N PRO A 366 34.08 -0.10 27.50
CA PRO A 366 33.55 -0.07 26.14
C PRO A 366 32.02 -0.11 26.14
N ALA A 367 31.39 0.64 25.24
CA ALA A 367 29.92 0.74 25.13
C ALA A 367 29.24 -0.64 25.02
N LEU A 368 29.75 -1.51 24.13
CA LEU A 368 29.19 -2.86 23.94
C LEU A 368 29.36 -3.76 25.18
N ALA A 369 30.37 -3.53 26.01
CA ALA A 369 30.56 -4.25 27.25
C ALA A 369 29.46 -3.91 28.29
N HIS A 370 29.04 -2.64 28.36
CA HIS A 370 27.86 -2.26 29.17
C HIS A 370 26.61 -3.02 28.71
N LEU A 371 26.39 -3.12 27.39
CA LEU A 371 25.24 -3.84 26.85
C LEU A 371 25.30 -5.32 27.22
N PHE A 372 26.41 -6.00 27.05
CA PHE A 372 26.57 -7.41 27.41
C PHE A 372 26.25 -7.64 28.91
N GLN A 373 26.80 -6.80 29.78
CA GLN A 373 26.54 -6.87 31.21
C GLN A 373 25.05 -6.69 31.54
N ARG A 374 24.38 -5.74 30.90
CA ARG A 374 22.94 -5.48 31.07
C ARG A 374 22.09 -6.67 30.59
N LEU A 375 22.41 -7.23 29.42
CA LEU A 375 21.68 -8.38 28.87
C LEU A 375 21.82 -9.64 29.76
N HIS A 376 22.96 -9.81 30.43
CA HIS A 376 23.16 -10.92 31.38
C HIS A 376 22.35 -10.78 32.69
N LEU A 377 21.79 -9.59 32.99
CA LEU A 377 20.86 -9.42 34.13
C LEU A 377 19.44 -9.90 33.80
N ALA A 378 19.08 -9.98 32.52
CA ALA A 378 17.78 -10.47 32.08
C ALA A 378 17.69 -12.01 32.30
N LYS A 379 16.47 -12.48 32.59
CA LYS A 379 16.21 -13.90 32.92
C LYS A 379 15.71 -14.71 31.72
N SER A 380 15.13 -14.05 30.74
CA SER A 380 14.50 -14.71 29.59
C SER A 380 15.49 -15.21 28.55
N PRO A 381 16.60 -14.53 28.22
CA PRO A 381 17.54 -15.03 27.23
C PRO A 381 18.26 -16.28 27.69
N THR A 382 18.22 -17.34 26.91
CA THR A 382 19.03 -18.55 27.11
C THR A 382 20.46 -18.36 26.63
N HIS A 383 20.65 -17.47 25.65
CA HIS A 383 21.94 -17.08 25.08
C HIS A 383 21.93 -15.60 24.71
N VAL A 384 23.07 -14.94 24.91
CA VAL A 384 23.41 -13.63 24.34
C VAL A 384 24.48 -13.87 23.28
N VAL A 385 24.28 -13.44 22.04
CA VAL A 385 25.15 -13.74 20.92
C VAL A 385 25.47 -12.44 20.16
N LEU A 386 26.75 -12.19 19.90
CA LEU A 386 27.18 -11.09 19.04
C LEU A 386 27.06 -11.50 17.56
N CYS A 387 26.28 -10.74 16.79
CA CYS A 387 26.17 -10.85 15.34
C CYS A 387 26.97 -9.73 14.67
N THR A 388 28.18 -10.05 14.20
CA THR A 388 29.06 -9.06 13.55
C THR A 388 29.48 -9.50 12.14
N THR A 389 30.29 -8.70 11.46
CA THR A 389 30.68 -8.99 10.08
C THR A 389 31.99 -9.77 10.00
N THR A 390 32.30 -10.26 8.79
CA THR A 390 33.59 -10.89 8.49
C THR A 390 34.72 -9.89 8.23
N ALA A 391 34.45 -8.58 8.30
CA ALA A 391 35.46 -7.54 8.11
C ALA A 391 36.50 -7.57 9.24
N ALA A 392 37.77 -7.39 8.91
CA ALA A 392 38.89 -7.36 9.88
C ALA A 392 38.73 -6.22 10.91
N ALA A 393 38.06 -5.12 10.55
CA ALA A 393 37.76 -4.04 11.47
C ALA A 393 36.91 -4.49 12.66
N ASP A 394 36.12 -5.55 12.51
CA ASP A 394 35.23 -6.08 13.55
C ASP A 394 35.91 -7.13 14.47
N ASP A 395 37.19 -7.46 14.23
CA ASP A 395 37.94 -8.42 15.08
C ASP A 395 37.99 -7.95 16.54
N VAL A 396 38.09 -6.65 16.77
CA VAL A 396 38.06 -6.04 18.11
C VAL A 396 36.76 -6.31 18.85
N LEU A 397 35.63 -6.43 18.13
CA LEU A 397 34.33 -6.78 18.74
C LEU A 397 34.30 -8.27 19.13
N VAL A 398 34.98 -9.12 18.35
CA VAL A 398 35.11 -10.56 18.67
C VAL A 398 35.96 -10.74 19.93
N ASP A 399 37.08 -10.02 20.05
CA ASP A 399 37.91 -10.06 21.22
C ASP A 399 37.17 -9.56 22.48
N LEU A 400 36.41 -8.46 22.34
CA LEU A 400 35.60 -7.92 23.41
C LEU A 400 34.48 -8.91 23.85
N ALA A 401 33.79 -9.52 22.91
CA ALA A 401 32.77 -10.52 23.19
C ALA A 401 33.35 -11.73 23.93
N GLY A 402 34.57 -12.18 23.54
CA GLY A 402 35.29 -13.24 24.24
C GLY A 402 35.64 -12.91 25.69
N GLN A 403 35.94 -11.65 26.01
CA GLN A 403 36.20 -11.18 27.37
C GLN A 403 34.94 -11.20 28.28
N HIS A 404 33.76 -11.24 27.66
CA HIS A 404 32.46 -11.25 28.34
C HIS A 404 31.70 -12.57 28.20
N ASP A 405 32.35 -13.64 27.76
CA ASP A 405 31.77 -14.97 27.52
C ASP A 405 30.57 -14.94 26.56
N VAL A 406 30.59 -14.02 25.58
CA VAL A 406 29.54 -13.86 24.57
C VAL A 406 29.96 -14.57 23.29
N PRO A 407 29.26 -15.62 22.86
CA PRO A 407 29.50 -16.29 21.58
C PRO A 407 29.31 -15.34 20.41
N VAL A 408 30.04 -15.58 19.31
CA VAL A 408 30.04 -14.74 18.13
C VAL A 408 29.62 -15.52 16.90
N VAL A 409 28.74 -14.89 16.10
CA VAL A 409 28.42 -15.30 14.73
C VAL A 409 28.85 -14.18 13.78
N ARG A 410 29.66 -14.52 12.80
CA ARG A 410 30.15 -13.57 11.77
C ARG A 410 29.52 -13.93 10.42
N GLY A 411 29.13 -12.93 9.66
CA GLY A 411 28.52 -13.14 8.35
C GLY A 411 28.66 -11.95 7.42
N ASP A 412 27.83 -11.89 6.40
CA ASP A 412 27.85 -10.88 5.36
C ASP A 412 27.82 -9.45 5.92
N THR A 413 28.56 -8.52 5.30
CA THR A 413 28.68 -7.13 5.77
C THR A 413 27.42 -6.30 5.55
N LYS A 414 26.62 -6.62 4.54
CA LYS A 414 25.43 -5.86 4.15
C LYS A 414 24.14 -6.56 4.59
N ASN A 415 24.06 -7.88 4.49
CA ASN A 415 22.88 -8.64 4.82
C ASN A 415 22.80 -8.95 6.32
N VAL A 416 22.23 -8.01 7.08
CA VAL A 416 22.04 -8.13 8.54
C VAL A 416 21.07 -9.28 8.87
N LEU A 417 20.01 -9.42 8.07
CA LEU A 417 18.98 -10.45 8.29
C LEU A 417 19.58 -11.86 8.18
N GLN A 418 20.40 -12.12 7.17
CA GLN A 418 21.05 -13.43 7.01
C GLN A 418 21.93 -13.75 8.21
N ARG A 419 22.73 -12.79 8.72
CA ARG A 419 23.55 -13.00 9.93
C ARG A 419 22.69 -13.36 11.14
N MET A 420 21.55 -12.67 11.31
CA MET A 420 20.62 -12.96 12.40
C MET A 420 19.96 -14.32 12.25
N THR A 421 19.57 -14.69 11.03
CA THR A 421 18.98 -16.00 10.74
C THR A 421 19.99 -17.12 10.99
N ASP A 422 21.23 -16.99 10.53
CA ASP A 422 22.30 -17.95 10.75
C ASP A 422 22.60 -18.13 12.26
N ALA A 423 22.58 -17.02 13.01
CA ALA A 423 22.76 -17.07 14.45
C ALA A 423 21.57 -17.74 15.16
N ALA A 424 20.35 -17.41 14.76
CA ALA A 424 19.15 -18.04 15.30
C ALA A 424 19.15 -19.56 15.05
N ASP A 425 19.53 -19.99 13.85
CA ASP A 425 19.61 -21.42 13.49
C ASP A 425 20.71 -22.14 14.27
N ARG A 426 21.89 -21.53 14.38
CA ARG A 426 23.03 -22.10 15.11
C ARG A 426 22.73 -22.35 16.59
N PHE A 427 21.93 -21.48 17.21
CA PHE A 427 21.58 -21.58 18.62
C PHE A 427 20.18 -22.21 18.85
N GLY A 428 19.52 -22.69 17.80
CA GLY A 428 18.21 -23.32 17.87
C GLY A 428 17.14 -22.40 18.45
N ALA A 429 17.20 -21.09 18.09
CA ALA A 429 16.29 -20.11 18.62
C ALA A 429 14.84 -20.37 18.17
N ASP A 430 13.92 -20.29 19.11
CA ASP A 430 12.48 -20.18 18.86
C ASP A 430 12.08 -18.70 18.79
N VAL A 431 12.66 -17.92 19.70
CA VAL A 431 12.44 -16.49 19.84
C VAL A 431 13.78 -15.76 19.79
N VAL A 432 13.82 -14.70 19.02
CA VAL A 432 14.98 -13.82 18.85
C VAL A 432 14.67 -12.46 19.44
N LEU A 433 15.55 -11.97 20.29
CA LEU A 433 15.59 -10.58 20.71
C LEU A 433 16.59 -9.86 19.81
N ARG A 434 16.11 -8.90 19.02
CA ARG A 434 16.97 -8.04 18.24
C ARG A 434 17.39 -6.86 19.13
N VAL A 435 18.70 -6.76 19.35
CA VAL A 435 19.32 -5.67 20.11
C VAL A 435 20.37 -5.01 19.24
N THR A 436 20.31 -3.70 19.06
CA THR A 436 21.33 -2.98 18.33
C THR A 436 22.49 -2.60 19.26
N GLY A 437 23.73 -2.69 18.79
CA GLY A 437 24.92 -2.53 19.62
C GLY A 437 25.15 -1.12 20.19
N ASP A 438 24.33 -0.17 19.82
CA ASP A 438 24.25 1.20 20.31
C ASP A 438 23.19 1.43 21.41
N ASP A 439 22.35 0.44 21.70
CA ASP A 439 21.29 0.50 22.70
C ASP A 439 21.80 -0.04 24.06
N ILE A 440 22.84 0.60 24.58
CA ILE A 440 23.55 0.07 25.76
C ILE A 440 22.79 0.19 27.08
N LEU A 441 21.66 0.91 27.07
CA LEU A 441 20.78 1.10 28.22
C LEU A 441 19.56 0.17 28.22
N VAL A 442 19.56 -0.89 27.43
CA VAL A 442 18.48 -1.90 27.43
C VAL A 442 18.06 -2.24 28.85
N ASP A 443 16.76 -2.15 29.13
CA ASP A 443 16.22 -2.46 30.45
C ASP A 443 15.91 -3.96 30.58
N PRO A 444 16.59 -4.71 31.50
CA PRO A 444 16.40 -6.15 31.65
C PRO A 444 14.99 -6.55 32.08
N VAL A 445 14.31 -5.69 32.87
CA VAL A 445 12.94 -5.95 33.34
C VAL A 445 11.95 -5.83 32.18
N TYR A 446 12.09 -4.79 31.36
CA TYR A 446 11.27 -4.62 30.16
C TYR A 446 11.60 -5.63 29.07
N LEU A 447 12.85 -6.07 28.98
CA LEU A 447 13.23 -7.18 28.10
C LEU A 447 12.47 -8.46 28.50
N ASP A 448 12.52 -8.86 29.77
CA ASP A 448 11.80 -10.03 30.28
C ASP A 448 10.27 -9.87 30.11
N ALA A 449 9.74 -8.67 30.33
CA ALA A 449 8.33 -8.39 30.12
C ALA A 449 7.93 -8.50 28.65
N SER A 450 8.79 -8.07 27.71
CA SER A 450 8.57 -8.18 26.26
C SER A 450 8.51 -9.63 25.80
N VAL A 451 9.44 -10.47 26.29
CA VAL A 451 9.43 -11.92 25.97
C VAL A 451 8.17 -12.58 26.52
N ARG A 452 7.83 -12.33 27.79
CA ARG A 452 6.63 -12.88 28.39
C ARG A 452 5.38 -12.49 27.62
N HIS A 453 5.20 -11.20 27.32
CA HIS A 453 4.06 -10.70 26.56
C HIS A 453 3.99 -11.33 25.16
N HIS A 454 5.11 -11.45 24.47
CA HIS A 454 5.23 -12.11 23.16
C HIS A 454 4.71 -13.56 23.21
N LEU A 455 5.19 -14.34 24.16
CA LEU A 455 4.83 -15.75 24.32
C LEU A 455 3.37 -15.94 24.79
N GLU A 456 2.87 -15.08 25.67
CA GLU A 456 1.49 -15.13 26.18
C GLU A 456 0.47 -14.79 25.10
N THR A 457 0.77 -13.81 24.24
CA THR A 457 -0.12 -13.41 23.16
C THR A 457 -0.02 -14.34 21.94
N GLY A 458 1.08 -15.08 21.79
CA GLY A 458 1.38 -15.87 20.59
C GLY A 458 1.72 -14.98 19.37
N ALA A 459 2.27 -13.80 19.65
CA ALA A 459 2.72 -12.89 18.61
C ALA A 459 3.90 -13.47 17.80
N GLU A 460 4.10 -12.96 16.59
CA GLU A 460 5.28 -13.22 15.77
C GLU A 460 6.29 -12.07 15.84
N TYR A 461 5.78 -10.88 16.18
CA TYR A 461 6.58 -9.70 16.43
C TYR A 461 6.00 -8.90 17.61
N THR A 462 6.87 -8.48 18.52
CA THR A 462 6.51 -7.59 19.63
C THR A 462 7.46 -6.42 19.68
N SER A 463 6.91 -5.20 19.73
CA SER A 463 7.66 -3.96 19.93
C SER A 463 7.41 -3.38 21.33
N ALA A 464 8.37 -2.58 21.81
CA ALA A 464 8.24 -1.82 23.06
C ALA A 464 8.49 -0.32 22.81
N LYS A 465 8.04 0.21 21.68
CA LYS A 465 8.33 1.58 21.19
C LYS A 465 7.84 2.72 22.07
N ALA A 466 6.97 2.44 23.04
CA ALA A 466 6.55 3.43 24.00
C ALA A 466 7.63 3.74 25.05
N LEU A 467 8.67 2.90 25.17
CA LEU A 467 9.86 3.15 25.99
C LEU A 467 10.77 4.21 25.34
N PRO A 468 11.66 4.86 26.12
CA PRO A 468 12.73 5.68 25.57
C PRO A 468 13.56 4.89 24.57
N GLY A 469 13.85 5.49 23.39
CA GLY A 469 14.68 4.82 22.37
C GLY A 469 16.07 4.49 22.90
N GLY A 470 16.55 3.26 22.64
CA GLY A 470 17.82 2.75 23.16
C GLY A 470 17.71 2.00 24.50
N THR A 471 16.49 1.85 25.04
CA THR A 471 16.22 1.04 26.23
C THR A 471 15.36 -0.18 25.95
N GLU A 472 14.74 -0.23 24.77
CA GLU A 472 13.84 -1.30 24.33
C GLU A 472 14.57 -2.41 23.56
N VAL A 473 13.86 -3.52 23.40
CA VAL A 473 14.24 -4.61 22.49
C VAL A 473 13.07 -4.95 21.57
N GLU A 474 13.37 -5.52 20.41
CA GLU A 474 12.38 -6.08 19.52
C GLU A 474 12.39 -7.60 19.64
N VAL A 475 11.20 -8.20 19.76
CA VAL A 475 11.04 -9.64 19.90
C VAL A 475 10.44 -10.22 18.62
N PHE A 476 11.07 -11.25 18.07
CA PHE A 476 10.64 -11.95 16.86
C PHE A 476 10.56 -13.46 17.12
N ASN A 477 9.59 -14.14 16.53
CA ASN A 477 9.75 -15.57 16.29
C ASN A 477 10.88 -15.76 15.27
N ALA A 478 11.73 -16.77 15.46
CA ALA A 478 12.80 -17.09 14.51
C ALA A 478 12.24 -17.46 13.12
N SER A 479 11.02 -18.01 13.05
CA SER A 479 10.30 -18.27 11.79
C SER A 479 10.05 -17.00 10.97
N VAL A 480 9.81 -15.85 11.61
CA VAL A 480 9.63 -14.56 10.91
C VAL A 480 10.92 -14.13 10.21
N LEU A 481 12.07 -14.27 10.87
CA LEU A 481 13.36 -13.94 10.25
C LEU A 481 13.59 -14.80 9.01
N ARG A 482 13.33 -16.11 9.10
CA ARG A 482 13.44 -17.03 7.96
C ARG A 482 12.46 -16.69 6.84
N ALA A 483 11.21 -16.35 7.18
CA ALA A 483 10.20 -15.97 6.20
C ALA A 483 10.61 -14.70 5.44
N ILE A 484 11.06 -13.65 6.15
CA ILE A 484 11.50 -12.41 5.51
C ILE A 484 12.75 -12.67 4.67
N ALA A 485 13.72 -13.46 5.15
CA ALA A 485 14.92 -13.82 4.40
C ALA A 485 14.61 -14.54 3.08
N ALA A 486 13.57 -15.38 3.08
CA ALA A 486 13.12 -16.10 1.88
C ALA A 486 12.35 -15.20 0.91
N LEU A 487 11.58 -14.23 1.41
CA LEU A 487 10.63 -13.43 0.65
C LEU A 487 11.15 -12.07 0.22
N ALA A 488 12.13 -11.48 0.93
CA ALA A 488 12.67 -10.15 0.61
C ALA A 488 13.27 -10.12 -0.80
N GLU A 489 12.87 -9.13 -1.60
CA GLU A 489 13.41 -8.91 -2.94
C GLU A 489 14.81 -8.31 -2.89
N ASP A 490 15.04 -7.39 -1.94
CA ASP A 490 16.33 -6.71 -1.74
C ASP A 490 16.95 -7.06 -0.37
N PRO A 491 17.96 -7.93 -0.33
CA PRO A 491 18.64 -8.28 0.92
C PRO A 491 19.49 -7.12 1.50
N ASP A 492 19.92 -6.14 0.70
CA ASP A 492 20.73 -5.00 1.16
C ASP A 492 19.92 -4.03 2.06
N GLY A 493 18.58 -4.07 1.99
CA GLY A 493 17.67 -3.30 2.85
C GLY A 493 17.43 -3.89 4.24
N THR A 494 18.00 -5.05 4.55
CA THR A 494 17.65 -5.84 5.74
C THR A 494 18.16 -5.29 7.07
N GLU A 495 18.97 -4.22 7.09
CA GLU A 495 19.21 -3.48 8.34
C GLU A 495 17.92 -2.83 8.90
N TYR A 496 16.91 -2.61 8.04
CA TYR A 496 15.60 -2.08 8.37
C TYR A 496 14.55 -3.18 8.57
N LEU A 497 14.93 -4.34 9.11
CA LEU A 497 14.09 -5.52 9.32
C LEU A 497 12.70 -5.20 9.88
N THR A 498 12.63 -4.29 10.85
CA THR A 498 11.38 -3.84 11.47
C THR A 498 10.38 -3.26 10.47
N LEU A 499 10.86 -2.61 9.40
CA LEU A 499 9.99 -2.03 8.38
C LEU A 499 9.30 -3.10 7.54
N TYR A 500 9.97 -4.24 7.27
CA TYR A 500 9.32 -5.36 6.57
C TYR A 500 8.10 -5.85 7.34
N VAL A 501 8.21 -6.04 8.64
CA VAL A 501 7.09 -6.48 9.48
C VAL A 501 6.02 -5.40 9.62
N ARG A 502 6.40 -4.14 9.79
CA ARG A 502 5.45 -3.03 9.96
C ARG A 502 4.65 -2.72 8.70
N ASP A 503 5.30 -2.76 7.54
CA ASP A 503 4.64 -2.54 6.26
C ASP A 503 3.67 -3.67 5.91
N HIS A 504 3.87 -4.86 6.50
CA HIS A 504 3.02 -6.04 6.34
C HIS A 504 2.41 -6.51 7.67
N ALA A 505 2.06 -5.54 8.55
CA ALA A 505 1.58 -5.83 9.91
C ALA A 505 0.28 -6.66 9.98
N ASP A 506 -0.42 -6.82 8.86
CA ASP A 506 -1.59 -7.68 8.71
C ASP A 506 -1.25 -9.10 8.22
N GLN A 507 -0.02 -9.33 7.79
CA GLN A 507 0.50 -10.65 7.43
C GLN A 507 1.27 -11.32 8.58
N PHE A 508 1.71 -10.52 9.56
CA PHE A 508 2.39 -10.98 10.77
C PHE A 508 1.55 -10.68 12.01
N ARG A 509 1.55 -11.58 12.98
CA ARG A 509 0.86 -11.40 14.28
C ARG A 509 1.66 -10.43 15.15
N CYS A 510 1.42 -9.14 14.96
CA CYS A 510 2.14 -8.06 15.66
C CYS A 510 1.43 -7.63 16.94
N THR A 511 2.22 -7.33 17.98
CA THR A 511 1.71 -6.73 19.22
C THR A 511 2.68 -5.67 19.74
N GLU A 512 2.23 -4.84 20.67
CA GLU A 512 3.04 -3.86 21.37
C GLU A 512 2.98 -4.13 22.88
N LEU A 513 4.13 -4.11 23.53
CA LEU A 513 4.20 -4.26 24.99
C LEU A 513 3.46 -3.11 25.68
N PRO A 514 2.51 -3.38 26.57
CA PRO A 514 1.94 -2.36 27.43
C PRO A 514 3.02 -1.79 28.37
N VAL A 515 3.36 -0.51 28.17
CA VAL A 515 4.32 0.22 29.00
C VAL A 515 3.57 1.08 30.02
N THR A 516 4.06 1.15 31.26
CA THR A 516 3.48 2.00 32.29
C THR A 516 3.52 3.48 31.86
N PRO A 517 2.49 4.29 32.17
CA PRO A 517 2.44 5.70 31.74
C PRO A 517 3.67 6.51 32.13
N GLU A 518 4.24 6.22 33.30
CA GLU A 518 5.42 6.90 33.87
C GLU A 518 6.68 6.65 33.05
N HIS A 519 6.77 5.54 32.31
CA HIS A 519 7.91 5.16 31.49
C HIS A 519 7.75 5.47 30.00
N ARG A 520 6.56 5.92 29.57
CA ARG A 520 6.34 6.33 28.18
C ARG A 520 7.04 7.63 27.89
N ARG A 521 8.07 7.61 27.06
CA ARG A 521 8.89 8.79 26.71
C ARG A 521 9.29 8.75 25.24
N SER A 522 9.45 9.94 24.67
CA SER A 522 9.87 10.14 23.28
C SER A 522 11.36 10.43 23.11
N PHE A 523 12.11 10.65 24.20
CA PHE A 523 13.54 10.89 24.10
C PHE A 523 14.32 9.61 23.75
N VAL A 524 15.49 9.81 23.14
CA VAL A 524 16.36 8.73 22.64
C VAL A 524 17.68 8.74 23.40
N LEU A 525 18.12 7.55 23.78
CA LEU A 525 19.34 7.28 24.54
C LEU A 525 20.28 6.30 23.83
N SER A 526 20.05 5.99 22.53
CA SER A 526 20.98 5.21 21.72
C SER A 526 22.24 6.03 21.41
N LEU A 527 23.41 5.35 21.32
CA LEU A 527 24.70 5.99 21.02
C LEU A 527 24.86 6.22 19.51
N ASP A 528 24.47 7.37 19.02
CA ASP A 528 24.55 7.71 17.60
C ASP A 528 25.53 8.86 17.30
N THR A 529 25.73 9.76 18.25
CA THR A 529 26.56 10.97 18.12
C THR A 529 27.48 11.13 19.34
N GLN A 530 28.41 12.09 19.28
CA GLN A 530 29.29 12.42 20.41
C GLN A 530 28.48 12.95 21.60
N GLU A 531 27.45 13.72 21.32
CA GLU A 531 26.60 14.27 22.37
C GLU A 531 25.77 13.17 23.08
N ASP A 532 25.32 12.13 22.34
CA ASP A 532 24.66 10.97 22.95
C ASP A 532 25.61 10.25 23.90
N LEU A 533 26.89 10.10 23.50
CA LEU A 533 27.94 9.51 24.34
C LEU A 533 28.11 10.31 25.64
N GLU A 534 28.09 11.64 25.59
CA GLU A 534 28.19 12.50 26.76
C GLU A 534 26.99 12.34 27.70
N VAL A 535 25.77 12.32 27.16
CA VAL A 535 24.54 12.12 27.93
C VAL A 535 24.52 10.76 28.61
N VAL A 536 24.81 9.68 27.86
CA VAL A 536 24.82 8.33 28.41
C VAL A 536 25.95 8.16 29.43
N SER A 537 27.12 8.76 29.20
CA SER A 537 28.22 8.74 30.18
C SER A 537 27.85 9.44 31.47
N ALA A 538 27.19 10.60 31.39
CA ALA A 538 26.70 11.33 32.56
C ALA A 538 25.64 10.55 33.34
N LEU A 539 24.72 9.89 32.63
CA LEU A 539 23.69 9.03 33.23
C LEU A 539 24.35 7.85 33.96
N LEU A 540 25.21 7.10 33.34
CA LEU A 540 25.87 5.95 33.95
C LEU A 540 26.78 6.33 35.11
N LEU A 541 27.43 7.48 35.04
CA LEU A 541 28.19 8.03 36.18
C LEU A 541 27.28 8.36 37.37
N ALA A 542 26.12 8.95 37.11
CA ALA A 542 25.13 9.23 38.15
C ALA A 542 24.60 7.94 38.78
N MET A 543 24.36 6.89 37.96
CA MET A 543 23.95 5.57 38.47
C MET A 543 25.03 4.93 39.35
N GLN A 544 26.29 5.02 38.93
CA GLN A 544 27.43 4.54 39.71
C GLN A 544 27.55 5.24 41.06
N GLN A 545 27.35 6.57 41.08
CA GLN A 545 27.36 7.38 42.33
C GLN A 545 26.22 7.00 43.26
N LYS A 546 25.07 6.56 42.74
CA LYS A 546 23.94 6.02 43.52
C LYS A 546 24.19 4.56 43.98
N GLY A 547 25.32 3.95 43.64
CA GLY A 547 25.63 2.53 43.93
C GLY A 547 24.89 1.53 43.05
N ARG A 548 24.35 1.98 41.90
CA ARG A 548 23.56 1.18 40.94
C ARG A 548 24.26 1.11 39.60
N ALA A 549 25.52 0.69 39.56
CA ALA A 549 26.33 0.74 38.35
C ALA A 549 25.74 -0.13 37.18
N LEU A 550 25.03 -1.22 37.50
CA LEU A 550 24.46 -2.15 36.52
C LEU A 550 22.96 -2.41 36.72
N ASP A 551 22.46 -2.30 37.93
CA ASP A 551 21.08 -2.65 38.33
C ASP A 551 20.12 -1.46 38.40
N TYR A 552 20.47 -0.35 37.74
CA TYR A 552 19.56 0.79 37.60
C TYR A 552 18.31 0.39 36.79
N SER A 553 17.18 0.98 37.18
CA SER A 553 15.86 0.73 36.60
C SER A 553 15.45 1.82 35.61
N MET A 554 14.32 1.60 34.93
CA MET A 554 13.69 2.62 34.08
C MET A 554 13.29 3.85 34.90
N ASP A 555 12.86 3.69 36.16
CA ASP A 555 12.57 4.82 37.06
C ASP A 555 13.81 5.71 37.27
N ASP A 556 14.99 5.10 37.47
CA ASP A 556 16.24 5.83 37.63
C ASP A 556 16.63 6.61 36.38
N ILE A 557 16.41 6.03 35.20
CA ILE A 557 16.64 6.69 33.90
C ILE A 557 15.69 7.88 33.74
N VAL A 558 14.41 7.67 33.97
CA VAL A 558 13.39 8.73 33.85
C VAL A 558 13.63 9.84 34.86
N GLU A 559 13.99 9.52 36.10
CA GLU A 559 14.35 10.49 37.13
C GLU A 559 15.55 11.36 36.72
N PHE A 560 16.63 10.72 36.21
CA PHE A 560 17.81 11.44 35.72
C PHE A 560 17.46 12.41 34.59
N MET A 561 16.67 11.97 33.64
CA MET A 561 16.25 12.80 32.50
C MET A 561 15.30 13.92 32.89
N HIS A 562 14.45 13.74 33.91
CA HIS A 562 13.63 14.82 34.48
C HIS A 562 14.46 15.90 35.17
N GLN A 563 15.56 15.50 35.82
CA GLN A 563 16.47 16.44 36.47
C GLN A 563 17.36 17.19 35.47
N ARG A 564 17.47 16.70 34.24
CA ARG A 564 18.31 17.24 33.16
C ARG A 564 17.56 17.29 31.83
N PRO A 565 16.52 18.15 31.75
CA PRO A 565 15.69 18.22 30.54
C PRO A 565 16.47 18.64 29.28
N GLU A 566 17.60 19.32 29.43
CA GLU A 566 18.52 19.69 28.35
C GLU A 566 19.15 18.48 27.67
N CYS A 567 19.20 17.32 28.33
CA CYS A 567 19.69 16.05 27.78
C CYS A 567 18.64 15.32 26.95
N ALA A 568 17.35 15.70 27.10
CA ALA A 568 16.28 15.04 26.37
C ALA A 568 16.29 15.46 24.89
N ARG A 569 16.62 14.51 24.02
CA ARG A 569 16.52 14.68 22.56
C ARG A 569 15.37 13.86 22.05
N GLU A 570 14.53 14.44 21.24
CA GLU A 570 13.54 13.69 20.49
C GLU A 570 14.24 12.90 19.37
N SER A 571 13.71 11.72 19.09
CA SER A 571 14.17 10.93 17.94
C SER A 571 14.03 11.77 16.67
N PRO A 572 15.12 12.08 15.94
CA PRO A 572 14.97 12.75 14.67
C PRO A 572 14.09 11.86 13.78
N HIS A 573 13.00 12.44 13.26
CA HIS A 573 12.20 11.74 12.25
C HIS A 573 13.13 11.43 11.07
N ARG A 574 13.55 10.17 10.96
CA ARG A 574 14.33 9.72 9.79
C ARG A 574 13.37 9.37 8.69
N PRO A 575 13.35 10.13 7.59
CA PRO A 575 12.56 9.73 6.45
C PRO A 575 13.05 8.35 5.96
N ARG A 576 12.12 7.53 5.52
CA ARG A 576 12.45 6.25 4.87
C ARG A 576 13.39 6.54 3.69
N PRO A 577 14.52 5.84 3.54
CA PRO A 577 15.36 5.99 2.37
C PRO A 577 14.57 5.71 1.09
N GLU A 578 14.70 6.56 0.08
CA GLU A 578 13.98 6.41 -1.20
C GLU A 578 14.30 5.09 -1.93
N TRP A 579 15.52 4.57 -1.71
CA TRP A 579 15.97 3.30 -2.29
C TRP A 579 15.44 2.07 -1.56
N LEU A 580 14.88 2.21 -0.36
CA LEU A 580 14.47 1.07 0.47
C LEU A 580 13.13 0.50 -0.03
N SER A 581 13.18 -0.70 -0.59
CA SER A 581 12.01 -1.54 -0.82
C SER A 581 11.86 -2.55 0.31
N THR A 582 10.67 -2.64 0.88
CA THR A 582 10.29 -3.69 1.85
C THR A 582 9.33 -4.68 1.23
N GLN A 583 9.30 -4.79 -0.10
CA GLN A 583 8.43 -5.72 -0.81
C GLN A 583 8.81 -7.18 -0.51
N LEU A 584 7.79 -8.00 -0.33
CA LEU A 584 7.89 -9.44 -0.11
C LEU A 584 7.29 -10.16 -1.30
N ASP A 585 8.08 -10.99 -1.96
CA ASP A 585 7.60 -11.83 -3.07
C ASP A 585 6.92 -13.10 -2.53
N TRP A 586 5.63 -13.00 -2.26
CA TRP A 586 4.81 -14.10 -1.76
C TRP A 586 4.76 -15.32 -2.69
N ARG A 587 5.11 -15.17 -3.97
CA ARG A 587 5.18 -16.29 -4.93
C ARG A 587 6.28 -17.29 -4.58
N ARG A 588 7.27 -16.88 -3.80
CA ARG A 588 8.36 -17.75 -3.32
C ARG A 588 7.93 -18.76 -2.25
N LEU A 589 6.69 -18.65 -1.75
CA LEU A 589 6.11 -19.63 -0.83
C LEU A 589 5.40 -20.78 -1.55
N VAL A 590 5.15 -20.66 -2.83
CA VAL A 590 4.47 -21.62 -3.69
C VAL A 590 5.46 -22.22 -4.68
#